data_c051f5cb1dac42b5f4f7a52b5202d78e
#
_entry.id   c051f5cb1dac42b5f4f7a52b5202d78e
#
_cell.length_a   1.000
_cell.length_b   1.000
_cell.length_c   1.000
_cell.angle_alpha   90.00
_cell.angle_beta   90.00
_cell.angle_gamma   90.00
#
_symmetry.space_group_name_H-M   'P 1'
#
loop_
_entity.id
_entity.type
_entity.pdbx_description
1 polymer ?
#
loop_
_entity_poly.entity_id
_entity_poly.type
_entity_poly.pdbx_seq_one_letter_code
_entity_poly.pdbx_strand_id
1 'polypeptide(L)'
;MYDLDVKVLAISDVVEPVLYGAGLSSYADGVEAVVSCGDLPFEYLEYVITFSGAPLYYVRGNHDPAEEKGAPAGCISLDRRVVRAGGLALAGLSGSRWYSGGPNQYTERAMRRRAHTLSARISLGALGGRGKPNVFVTHAPPCGLGDREDQCHKGFEAFLSLIDRHKPPLWLHGHVHLYGPGVANRRVTSRGTTRVVNVCGHQILEVPEPETARGVAGSKSGL
;
A
#
# COMPACT_ATOMS: atom_id res chain seq x y z
N MET A 1 25.29 -13.10 1.39
CA MET A 1 24.63 -11.80 1.64
C MET A 1 23.15 -12.15 1.71
N TYR A 2 22.60 -12.28 2.91
CA TYR A 2 21.17 -12.57 3.07
C TYR A 2 20.42 -11.31 2.66
N ASP A 3 19.62 -11.39 1.60
CA ASP A 3 18.65 -10.36 1.26
C ASP A 3 17.64 -10.34 2.41
N LEU A 4 17.61 -9.27 3.18
CA LEU A 4 16.67 -9.08 4.28
C LEU A 4 15.38 -8.47 3.70
N ASP A 5 14.70 -9.24 2.83
CA ASP A 5 13.39 -8.84 2.32
C ASP A 5 12.35 -9.03 3.42
N VAL A 6 11.53 -8.01 3.63
CA VAL A 6 10.43 -8.04 4.61
C VAL A 6 9.23 -8.74 4.00
N LYS A 7 8.72 -9.78 4.66
CA LYS A 7 7.53 -10.52 4.21
C LYS A 7 6.25 -9.79 4.60
N VAL A 8 5.47 -9.35 3.63
CA VAL A 8 4.26 -8.56 3.81
C VAL A 8 3.04 -9.33 3.30
N LEU A 9 1.98 -9.40 4.11
CA LEU A 9 0.65 -9.81 3.67
C LEU A 9 -0.11 -8.56 3.21
N ALA A 10 -0.37 -8.42 1.91
CA ALA A 10 -1.19 -7.37 1.33
C ALA A 10 -2.62 -7.87 1.10
N ILE A 11 -3.64 -7.07 1.45
CA ILE A 11 -5.07 -7.40 1.34
C ILE A 11 -5.87 -6.23 0.78
N SER A 12 -6.94 -6.48 0.02
CA SER A 12 -7.83 -5.45 -0.52
C SER A 12 -9.13 -6.01 -1.07
N ASP A 13 -10.22 -5.24 -0.98
CA ASP A 13 -11.50 -5.38 -1.71
C ASP A 13 -12.33 -6.64 -1.40
N VAL A 14 -11.70 -7.76 -1.04
CA VAL A 14 -12.37 -9.04 -0.83
C VAL A 14 -12.03 -9.60 0.54
N VAL A 15 -13.07 -9.93 1.33
CA VAL A 15 -12.91 -10.70 2.57
C VAL A 15 -12.56 -12.15 2.19
N GLU A 16 -11.33 -12.53 2.41
CA GLU A 16 -10.83 -13.87 2.06
C GLU A 16 -11.09 -14.88 3.18
N PRO A 17 -11.84 -15.97 2.93
CA PRO A 17 -12.15 -16.94 3.97
C PRO A 17 -10.91 -17.58 4.61
N VAL A 18 -9.82 -17.74 3.86
CA VAL A 18 -8.55 -18.28 4.37
C VAL A 18 -7.91 -17.36 5.42
N LEU A 19 -8.19 -16.04 5.34
CA LEU A 19 -7.70 -15.04 6.27
C LEU A 19 -8.72 -14.67 7.36
N TYR A 20 -9.93 -15.23 7.31
CA TYR A 20 -11.00 -14.97 8.28
C TYR A 20 -11.42 -16.25 9.00
N GLY A 21 -10.45 -17.00 9.52
CA GLY A 21 -10.65 -18.26 10.18
C GLY A 21 -9.39 -18.79 10.87
N ALA A 22 -9.47 -19.98 11.45
CA ALA A 22 -8.37 -20.61 12.21
C ALA A 22 -7.07 -20.82 11.42
N GLY A 23 -7.12 -20.77 10.09
CA GLY A 23 -5.95 -20.92 9.21
C GLY A 23 -5.06 -19.69 9.12
N LEU A 24 -5.52 -18.50 9.57
CA LEU A 24 -4.77 -17.25 9.39
C LEU A 24 -3.37 -17.30 10.02
N SER A 25 -3.24 -17.80 11.24
CA SER A 25 -1.95 -17.85 11.94
C SER A 25 -0.90 -18.66 11.16
N SER A 26 -1.32 -19.79 10.58
CA SER A 26 -0.42 -20.60 9.75
C SER A 26 -0.15 -19.96 8.39
N TYR A 27 -1.12 -19.27 7.79
CA TYR A 27 -0.97 -18.57 6.53
C TYR A 27 -0.06 -17.35 6.66
N ALA A 28 -0.15 -16.64 7.78
CA ALA A 28 0.64 -15.47 8.10
C ALA A 28 2.00 -15.78 8.75
N ASP A 29 2.41 -17.04 8.76
CA ASP A 29 3.70 -17.42 9.36
C ASP A 29 4.88 -16.70 8.68
N GLY A 30 5.70 -16.06 9.51
CA GLY A 30 6.81 -15.21 9.07
C GLY A 30 6.39 -13.88 8.43
N VAL A 31 5.10 -13.51 8.42
CA VAL A 31 4.64 -12.18 7.99
C VAL A 31 5.02 -11.14 9.04
N GLU A 32 5.74 -10.12 8.61
CA GLU A 32 6.24 -9.05 9.49
C GLU A 32 5.32 -7.82 9.51
N ALA A 33 4.48 -7.66 8.48
CA ALA A 33 3.48 -6.61 8.40
C ALA A 33 2.29 -7.00 7.54
N VAL A 34 1.11 -6.47 7.86
CA VAL A 34 -0.07 -6.54 7.01
C VAL A 34 -0.32 -5.15 6.40
N VAL A 35 -0.63 -5.10 5.11
CA VAL A 35 -0.94 -3.86 4.38
C VAL A 35 -2.30 -3.99 3.71
N SER A 36 -3.26 -3.15 4.11
CA SER A 36 -4.59 -3.08 3.47
C SER A 36 -4.66 -1.92 2.48
N CYS A 37 -5.04 -2.24 1.24
CA CYS A 37 -5.28 -1.24 0.19
C CYS A 37 -6.74 -0.72 0.17
N GLY A 38 -7.55 -0.98 1.21
CA GLY A 38 -8.90 -0.44 1.38
C GLY A 38 -10.03 -1.35 0.92
N ASP A 39 -11.26 -0.85 1.10
CA ASP A 39 -12.53 -1.52 0.79
C ASP A 39 -12.68 -2.87 1.52
N LEU A 40 -12.35 -2.89 2.81
CA LEU A 40 -12.50 -4.03 3.69
C LEU A 40 -13.20 -3.62 5.00
N PRO A 41 -14.14 -4.43 5.52
CA PRO A 41 -14.79 -4.17 6.80
C PRO A 41 -13.77 -3.97 7.93
N PHE A 42 -14.02 -3.02 8.83
CA PHE A 42 -13.11 -2.75 9.94
C PHE A 42 -12.96 -3.97 10.86
N GLU A 43 -14.04 -4.69 11.10
CA GLU A 43 -14.06 -5.92 11.90
C GLU A 43 -13.14 -6.99 11.29
N TYR A 44 -13.05 -7.04 9.95
CA TYR A 44 -12.12 -7.95 9.27
C TYR A 44 -10.66 -7.53 9.49
N LEU A 45 -10.35 -6.23 9.39
CA LEU A 45 -8.99 -5.72 9.67
C LEU A 45 -8.59 -5.96 11.12
N GLU A 46 -9.52 -5.77 12.07
CA GLU A 46 -9.33 -6.01 13.50
C GLU A 46 -9.11 -7.50 13.80
N TYR A 47 -9.81 -8.38 13.08
CA TYR A 47 -9.57 -9.81 13.13
C TYR A 47 -8.16 -10.15 12.63
N VAL A 48 -7.80 -9.65 11.43
CA VAL A 48 -6.51 -9.95 10.80
C VAL A 48 -5.35 -9.48 11.68
N ILE A 49 -5.36 -8.26 12.23
CA ILE A 49 -4.28 -7.76 13.10
C ILE A 49 -4.16 -8.61 14.37
N THR A 50 -5.29 -9.02 14.94
CA THR A 50 -5.31 -9.81 16.19
C THR A 50 -4.69 -11.19 16.00
N PHE A 51 -5.02 -11.87 14.92
CA PHE A 51 -4.64 -13.28 14.71
C PHE A 51 -3.39 -13.47 13.85
N SER A 52 -2.95 -12.46 13.08
CA SER A 52 -1.65 -12.49 12.42
C SER A 52 -0.50 -12.20 13.35
N GLY A 53 -0.75 -11.46 14.44
CA GLY A 53 0.30 -10.98 15.35
C GLY A 53 1.23 -9.92 14.73
N ALA A 54 0.97 -9.48 13.49
CA ALA A 54 1.76 -8.48 12.78
C ALA A 54 1.06 -7.11 12.76
N PRO A 55 1.79 -5.98 12.80
CA PRO A 55 1.19 -4.65 12.69
C PRO A 55 0.46 -4.48 11.35
N LEU A 56 -0.74 -3.86 11.37
CA LEU A 56 -1.55 -3.62 10.19
C LEU A 56 -1.56 -2.13 9.82
N TYR A 57 -1.17 -1.86 8.58
CA TYR A 57 -1.17 -0.53 7.96
C TYR A 57 -2.24 -0.47 6.88
N TYR A 58 -3.02 0.63 6.81
CA TYR A 58 -4.12 0.70 5.85
C TYR A 58 -4.27 2.06 5.19
N VAL A 59 -4.85 2.05 4.00
CA VAL A 59 -5.53 3.17 3.38
C VAL A 59 -7.02 2.86 3.24
N ARG A 60 -7.88 3.87 3.12
CA ARG A 60 -9.31 3.68 2.87
C ARG A 60 -9.58 3.60 1.39
N GLY A 61 -10.52 2.75 1.01
CA GLY A 61 -11.14 2.77 -0.30
C GLY A 61 -12.41 3.63 -0.32
N ASN A 62 -13.11 3.63 -1.44
CA ASN A 62 -14.31 4.44 -1.63
C ASN A 62 -15.57 3.84 -0.99
N HIS A 63 -15.54 2.58 -0.60
CA HIS A 63 -16.61 1.92 0.18
C HIS A 63 -16.35 1.95 1.68
N ASP A 64 -15.15 2.32 2.10
CA ASP A 64 -14.83 2.46 3.51
C ASP A 64 -15.52 3.69 4.13
N PRO A 65 -15.84 3.66 5.44
CA PRO A 65 -16.39 4.82 6.13
C PRO A 65 -15.51 6.06 5.98
N ALA A 66 -16.11 7.24 6.01
CA ALA A 66 -15.37 8.51 6.09
C ALA A 66 -14.52 8.59 7.37
N GLU A 67 -13.47 9.41 7.36
CA GLU A 67 -12.48 9.47 8.45
C GLU A 67 -13.13 9.81 9.82
N GLU A 68 -14.13 10.68 9.82
CA GLU A 68 -14.88 11.08 11.03
C GLU A 68 -15.75 9.99 11.63
N LYS A 69 -16.01 8.90 10.91
CA LYS A 69 -16.78 7.74 11.38
C LYS A 69 -15.94 6.69 12.12
N GLY A 70 -14.66 7.01 12.41
CA GLY A 70 -13.77 6.14 13.15
C GLY A 70 -12.73 5.43 12.29
N ALA A 71 -11.99 4.53 12.92
CA ALA A 71 -10.89 3.77 12.32
C ALA A 71 -10.89 2.35 12.89
N PRO A 72 -10.37 1.34 12.16
CA PRO A 72 -10.23 0.00 12.71
C PRO A 72 -9.26 -0.01 13.87
N ALA A 73 -9.66 -0.66 14.98
CA ALA A 73 -8.89 -0.66 16.22
C ALA A 73 -7.52 -1.32 16.05
N GLY A 74 -6.49 -0.72 16.61
CA GLY A 74 -5.11 -1.22 16.54
C GLY A 74 -4.42 -1.01 15.19
N CYS A 75 -5.13 -0.62 14.14
CA CYS A 75 -4.56 -0.43 12.79
C CYS A 75 -4.01 0.98 12.59
N ILE A 76 -2.98 1.11 11.75
CA ILE A 76 -2.26 2.35 11.51
C ILE A 76 -2.62 2.91 10.13
N SER A 77 -3.26 4.09 10.09
CA SER A 77 -3.59 4.77 8.83
C SER A 77 -2.34 5.31 8.14
N LEU A 78 -2.20 5.02 6.86
CA LEU A 78 -1.16 5.55 5.98
C LEU A 78 -1.60 6.83 5.24
N ASP A 79 -2.88 7.23 5.32
CA ASP A 79 -3.37 8.34 4.51
C ASP A 79 -2.57 9.62 4.71
N ARG A 80 -1.94 10.11 3.63
CA ARG A 80 -1.03 11.27 3.60
C ARG A 80 0.13 11.20 4.61
N ARG A 81 0.55 9.99 4.99
CA ARG A 81 1.61 9.77 5.98
C ARG A 81 2.76 8.95 5.39
N VAL A 82 3.90 9.04 6.05
CA VAL A 82 5.03 8.15 5.89
C VAL A 82 5.27 7.47 7.22
N VAL A 83 5.13 6.16 7.26
CA VAL A 83 5.33 5.33 8.45
C VAL A 83 6.53 4.43 8.23
N ARG A 84 7.34 4.25 9.27
CA ARG A 84 8.52 3.37 9.24
C ARG A 84 8.44 2.38 10.38
N ALA A 85 8.61 1.11 10.05
CA ALA A 85 8.62 0.04 11.01
C ALA A 85 9.40 -1.16 10.42
N GLY A 86 10.34 -1.70 11.18
CA GLY A 86 11.23 -2.75 10.66
C GLY A 86 11.94 -2.30 9.38
N GLY A 87 12.10 -3.18 8.41
CA GLY A 87 12.61 -2.91 7.07
C GLY A 87 11.62 -2.23 6.12
N LEU A 88 10.51 -1.64 6.63
CA LEU A 88 9.48 -0.98 5.80
C LEU A 88 9.48 0.53 5.99
N ALA A 89 9.35 1.25 4.88
CA ALA A 89 9.03 2.66 4.84
C ALA A 89 7.81 2.84 3.91
N LEU A 90 6.62 2.93 4.52
CA LEU A 90 5.33 2.94 3.84
C LEU A 90 4.85 4.37 3.64
N ALA A 91 4.35 4.70 2.45
CA ALA A 91 3.67 5.97 2.17
C ALA A 91 2.31 5.70 1.53
N GLY A 92 1.23 6.40 1.95
CA GLY A 92 -0.10 6.06 1.46
C GLY A 92 -1.00 7.23 1.12
N LEU A 93 -1.97 6.95 0.23
CA LEU A 93 -3.07 7.84 -0.14
C LEU A 93 -4.37 7.04 -0.29
N SER A 94 -5.39 7.44 0.46
CA SER A 94 -6.72 6.83 0.44
C SER A 94 -7.55 7.29 -0.76
N GLY A 95 -8.50 6.45 -1.15
CA GLY A 95 -9.64 6.77 -1.98
C GLY A 95 -9.49 6.52 -3.46
N SER A 96 -10.59 6.75 -4.19
CA SER A 96 -10.72 6.58 -5.64
C SER A 96 -11.07 7.87 -6.37
N ARG A 97 -11.17 7.78 -7.70
CA ARG A 97 -11.72 8.86 -8.55
C ARG A 97 -13.15 9.18 -8.13
N TRP A 98 -13.48 10.45 -8.23
CA TRP A 98 -14.84 10.93 -7.97
C TRP A 98 -15.79 10.47 -9.08
N TYR A 99 -16.86 9.75 -8.73
CA TYR A 99 -17.88 9.28 -9.66
C TYR A 99 -19.32 9.41 -9.11
N SER A 100 -19.54 9.26 -7.80
CA SER A 100 -20.87 9.29 -7.18
C SER A 100 -21.01 10.30 -6.04
N GLY A 101 -19.91 10.93 -5.60
CA GLY A 101 -19.91 11.85 -4.47
C GLY A 101 -19.92 11.16 -3.09
N GLY A 102 -19.62 9.87 -3.06
CA GLY A 102 -19.44 9.10 -1.82
C GLY A 102 -18.19 9.49 -1.04
N PRO A 103 -17.98 8.88 0.14
CA PRO A 103 -16.79 9.11 0.94
C PRO A 103 -15.53 8.69 0.20
N ASN A 104 -14.39 9.26 0.57
CA ASN A 104 -13.07 8.94 0.02
C ASN A 104 -12.97 9.00 -1.52
N GLN A 105 -13.82 9.78 -2.17
CA GLN A 105 -13.75 10.04 -3.61
C GLN A 105 -13.17 11.41 -3.90
N TYR A 106 -12.19 11.48 -4.79
CA TYR A 106 -11.43 12.70 -5.07
C TYR A 106 -11.37 13.01 -6.56
N THR A 107 -11.51 14.29 -6.91
CA THR A 107 -11.16 14.74 -8.26
C THR A 107 -9.64 14.63 -8.46
N GLU A 108 -9.18 14.56 -9.72
CA GLU A 108 -7.75 14.57 -10.04
C GLU A 108 -7.03 15.76 -9.38
N ARG A 109 -7.65 16.95 -9.42
CA ARG A 109 -7.10 18.16 -8.78
C ARG A 109 -6.94 18.01 -7.27
N ALA A 110 -7.91 17.41 -6.59
CA ALA A 110 -7.86 17.15 -5.16
C ALA A 110 -6.76 16.12 -4.82
N MET A 111 -6.71 15.01 -5.59
CA MET A 111 -5.69 13.99 -5.39
C MET A 111 -4.28 14.53 -5.68
N ARG A 112 -4.12 15.37 -6.70
CA ARG A 112 -2.84 16.03 -6.99
C ARG A 112 -2.33 16.86 -5.82
N ARG A 113 -3.21 17.62 -5.12
CA ARG A 113 -2.82 18.37 -3.90
C ARG A 113 -2.39 17.42 -2.77
N ARG A 114 -3.10 16.31 -2.57
CA ARG A 114 -2.78 15.29 -1.57
C ARG A 114 -1.43 14.63 -1.87
N ALA A 115 -1.19 14.28 -3.13
CA ALA A 115 0.06 13.71 -3.62
C ALA A 115 1.24 14.69 -3.45
N HIS A 116 1.05 15.98 -3.74
CA HIS A 116 2.06 17.00 -3.51
C HIS A 116 2.42 17.15 -2.03
N THR A 117 1.41 17.14 -1.14
CA THR A 117 1.65 17.19 0.32
C THR A 117 2.45 15.96 0.80
N LEU A 118 2.09 14.77 0.33
CA LEU A 118 2.82 13.54 0.65
C LEU A 118 4.26 13.61 0.10
N SER A 119 4.42 14.02 -1.16
CA SER A 119 5.73 14.18 -1.81
C SER A 119 6.64 15.15 -1.04
N ALA A 120 6.11 16.28 -0.57
CA ALA A 120 6.85 17.24 0.24
C ALA A 120 7.32 16.60 1.57
N ARG A 121 6.45 15.86 2.25
CA ARG A 121 6.79 15.13 3.49
C ARG A 121 7.90 14.10 3.28
N ILE A 122 7.84 13.35 2.18
CA ILE A 122 8.87 12.38 1.80
C ILE A 122 10.20 13.10 1.56
N SER A 123 10.20 14.21 0.78
CA SER A 123 11.40 14.96 0.46
C SER A 123 12.04 15.57 1.71
N LEU A 124 11.26 16.16 2.61
CA LEU A 124 11.74 16.70 3.88
C LEU A 124 12.31 15.60 4.78
N GLY A 125 11.63 14.45 4.85
CA GLY A 125 12.12 13.29 5.59
C GLY A 125 13.46 12.77 5.05
N ALA A 126 13.61 12.71 3.73
CA ALA A 126 14.84 12.28 3.07
C ALA A 126 16.01 13.25 3.32
N LEU A 127 15.76 14.57 3.30
CA LEU A 127 16.74 15.59 3.68
C LEU A 127 17.19 15.44 5.14
N GLY A 128 16.28 15.00 6.03
CA GLY A 128 16.59 14.67 7.43
C GLY A 128 17.19 13.26 7.63
N GLY A 129 17.71 12.60 6.59
CA GLY A 129 18.38 11.30 6.67
C GLY A 129 17.45 10.09 6.82
N ARG A 130 16.12 10.28 6.69
CA ARG A 130 15.16 9.19 6.90
C ARG A 130 14.97 8.26 5.69
N GLY A 131 15.63 8.52 4.56
CA GLY A 131 15.44 7.76 3.33
C GLY A 131 14.06 7.92 2.67
N LYS A 132 13.91 7.30 1.51
CA LYS A 132 12.64 7.30 0.76
C LYS A 132 11.79 6.08 1.13
N PRO A 133 10.44 6.14 0.97
CA PRO A 133 9.60 4.97 1.09
C PRO A 133 9.98 3.89 0.06
N ASN A 134 10.00 2.63 0.51
CA ASN A 134 10.15 1.47 -0.35
C ASN A 134 8.79 0.90 -0.83
N VAL A 135 7.69 1.25 -0.13
CA VAL A 135 6.34 0.85 -0.54
C VAL A 135 5.41 2.05 -0.57
N PHE A 136 4.71 2.24 -1.68
CA PHE A 136 3.55 3.11 -1.75
C PHE A 136 2.27 2.27 -1.72
N VAL A 137 1.29 2.74 -0.96
CA VAL A 137 0.00 2.06 -0.77
C VAL A 137 -1.12 3.02 -1.13
N THR A 138 -1.93 2.65 -2.11
CA THR A 138 -3.12 3.43 -2.50
C THR A 138 -4.31 2.50 -2.67
N HIS A 139 -5.53 3.05 -2.62
CA HIS A 139 -6.69 2.24 -3.01
C HIS A 139 -6.83 2.22 -4.53
N ALA A 140 -7.00 3.38 -5.16
CA ALA A 140 -7.03 3.45 -6.63
C ALA A 140 -5.63 3.21 -7.25
N PRO A 141 -5.56 2.67 -8.48
CA PRO A 141 -4.33 2.50 -9.24
C PRO A 141 -3.75 3.83 -9.76
N PRO A 142 -2.47 3.87 -10.16
CA PRO A 142 -1.95 4.89 -11.04
C PRO A 142 -2.57 4.79 -12.44
N CYS A 143 -2.80 5.92 -13.11
CA CYS A 143 -3.38 5.96 -14.46
C CYS A 143 -2.55 5.15 -15.46
N GLY A 144 -3.19 4.28 -16.23
CA GLY A 144 -2.54 3.39 -17.20
C GLY A 144 -1.77 2.20 -16.60
N LEU A 145 -1.83 2.01 -15.27
CA LEU A 145 -1.09 0.94 -14.59
C LEU A 145 -2.05 0.09 -13.73
N GLY A 146 -2.83 -0.75 -14.40
CA GLY A 146 -3.79 -1.64 -13.75
C GLY A 146 -5.17 -1.03 -13.53
N ASP A 147 -5.44 0.16 -14.06
CA ASP A 147 -6.73 0.83 -14.07
C ASP A 147 -7.64 0.34 -15.22
N ARG A 148 -8.86 0.90 -15.31
CA ARG A 148 -9.79 0.71 -16.43
C ARG A 148 -10.22 2.05 -16.98
N GLU A 149 -10.78 2.04 -18.18
CA GLU A 149 -11.23 3.26 -18.88
C GLU A 149 -12.51 3.86 -18.30
N ASP A 150 -13.31 3.06 -17.60
CA ASP A 150 -14.54 3.55 -16.98
C ASP A 150 -14.26 4.55 -15.84
N GLN A 151 -15.19 5.46 -15.60
CA GLN A 151 -15.02 6.58 -14.67
C GLN A 151 -14.73 6.14 -13.23
N CYS A 152 -15.30 5.02 -12.81
CA CYS A 152 -15.16 4.50 -11.45
C CYS A 152 -13.72 3.97 -11.20
N HIS A 153 -13.20 3.17 -12.15
CA HIS A 153 -11.93 2.47 -12.02
C HIS A 153 -10.74 3.17 -12.68
N LYS A 154 -10.94 4.37 -13.21
CA LYS A 154 -9.85 5.16 -13.79
C LYS A 154 -8.84 5.57 -12.71
N GLY A 155 -7.55 5.32 -12.99
CA GLY A 155 -6.46 5.67 -12.08
C GLY A 155 -6.16 7.17 -12.02
N PHE A 156 -5.29 7.57 -11.08
CA PHE A 156 -4.85 8.95 -10.93
C PHE A 156 -3.54 9.23 -11.67
N GLU A 157 -3.51 10.31 -12.47
CA GLU A 157 -2.28 10.84 -13.07
C GLU A 157 -1.31 11.37 -12.00
N ALA A 158 -1.84 11.91 -10.91
CA ALA A 158 -1.05 12.38 -9.77
C ALA A 158 -0.12 11.29 -9.20
N PHE A 159 -0.50 10.02 -9.30
CA PHE A 159 0.33 8.90 -8.81
C PHE A 159 1.52 8.62 -9.74
N LEU A 160 1.36 8.83 -11.04
CA LEU A 160 2.50 8.74 -11.98
C LEU A 160 3.61 9.72 -11.59
N SER A 161 3.23 10.96 -11.21
CA SER A 161 4.20 11.96 -10.75
C SER A 161 4.94 11.53 -9.47
N LEU A 162 4.25 10.82 -8.55
CA LEU A 162 4.89 10.25 -7.36
C LEU A 162 5.86 9.12 -7.71
N ILE A 163 5.48 8.22 -8.62
CA ILE A 163 6.36 7.15 -9.11
C ILE A 163 7.61 7.73 -9.75
N ASP A 164 7.46 8.67 -10.69
CA ASP A 164 8.58 9.25 -11.42
C ASP A 164 9.55 9.99 -10.51
N ARG A 165 9.02 10.66 -9.46
CA ARG A 165 9.84 11.45 -8.53
C ARG A 165 10.54 10.61 -7.47
N HIS A 166 9.83 9.64 -6.89
CA HIS A 166 10.31 8.89 -5.72
C HIS A 166 10.85 7.51 -6.07
N LYS A 167 10.43 6.94 -7.20
CA LYS A 167 10.86 5.64 -7.76
C LYS A 167 10.81 4.52 -6.69
N PRO A 168 9.67 4.34 -5.97
CA PRO A 168 9.59 3.27 -5.00
C PRO A 168 9.74 1.91 -5.71
N PRO A 169 10.41 0.92 -5.12
CA PRO A 169 10.46 -0.42 -5.71
C PRO A 169 9.08 -1.06 -5.82
N LEU A 170 8.16 -0.75 -4.90
CA LEU A 170 6.83 -1.35 -4.87
C LEU A 170 5.71 -0.31 -4.70
N TRP A 171 4.65 -0.48 -5.50
CA TRP A 171 3.38 0.25 -5.39
C TRP A 171 2.25 -0.76 -5.28
N LEU A 172 1.47 -0.72 -4.19
CA LEU A 172 0.33 -1.59 -3.94
C LEU A 172 -0.97 -0.82 -4.12
N HIS A 173 -1.94 -1.43 -4.78
CA HIS A 173 -3.29 -0.88 -4.90
C HIS A 173 -4.35 -1.97 -4.95
N GLY A 174 -5.61 -1.59 -4.73
CA GLY A 174 -6.81 -2.42 -4.89
C GLY A 174 -7.75 -1.88 -5.96
N HIS A 175 -9.03 -1.74 -5.61
CA HIS A 175 -10.11 -1.07 -6.34
C HIS A 175 -10.54 -1.77 -7.64
N VAL A 176 -9.61 -2.24 -8.46
CA VAL A 176 -9.93 -2.91 -9.72
C VAL A 176 -10.01 -4.40 -9.47
N HIS A 177 -11.24 -4.92 -9.41
CA HIS A 177 -11.45 -6.34 -9.20
C HIS A 177 -10.97 -7.16 -10.40
N LEU A 178 -10.22 -8.21 -10.12
CA LEU A 178 -9.64 -9.11 -11.11
C LEU A 178 -10.39 -10.44 -11.12
N TYR A 179 -11.06 -10.75 -12.22
CA TYR A 179 -11.80 -11.99 -12.41
C TYR A 179 -11.38 -12.74 -13.67
N GLY A 180 -11.59 -14.07 -13.67
CA GLY A 180 -11.45 -14.92 -14.85
C GLY A 180 -10.00 -15.25 -15.23
N PRO A 181 -9.81 -15.84 -16.44
CA PRO A 181 -8.51 -16.31 -16.92
C PRO A 181 -7.48 -15.17 -17.02
N GLY A 182 -6.21 -15.47 -16.73
CA GLY A 182 -5.11 -14.50 -16.86
C GLY A 182 -5.03 -13.46 -15.75
N VAL A 183 -5.72 -13.64 -14.61
CA VAL A 183 -5.66 -12.77 -13.45
C VAL A 183 -4.22 -12.50 -13.02
N ALA A 184 -3.37 -13.52 -12.96
CA ALA A 184 -1.96 -13.36 -12.56
C ALA A 184 -1.20 -12.38 -13.46
N ASN A 185 -1.41 -12.43 -14.78
CA ASN A 185 -0.75 -11.54 -15.75
C ASN A 185 -1.24 -10.10 -15.69
N ARG A 186 -2.47 -9.87 -15.20
CA ARG A 186 -3.06 -8.53 -15.04
C ARG A 186 -2.80 -7.92 -13.68
N ARG A 187 -2.26 -8.69 -12.76
CA ARG A 187 -2.02 -8.27 -11.39
C ARG A 187 -0.80 -7.37 -11.23
N VAL A 188 0.18 -7.52 -12.12
CA VAL A 188 1.45 -6.78 -12.02
C VAL A 188 1.69 -5.99 -13.30
N THR A 189 1.95 -4.70 -13.12
CA THR A 189 2.46 -3.79 -14.16
C THR A 189 3.72 -3.10 -13.65
N SER A 190 4.38 -2.30 -14.46
CA SER A 190 5.58 -1.57 -14.04
C SER A 190 5.73 -0.22 -14.72
N ARG A 191 6.37 0.72 -14.02
CA ARG A 191 6.81 2.00 -14.59
C ARG A 191 8.23 2.31 -14.12
N GLY A 192 9.18 2.27 -15.05
CA GLY A 192 10.60 2.32 -14.70
C GLY A 192 10.98 1.14 -13.80
N THR A 193 11.55 1.42 -12.64
CA THR A 193 11.92 0.41 -11.64
C THR A 193 10.80 0.07 -10.65
N THR A 194 9.68 0.78 -10.70
CA THR A 194 8.54 0.57 -9.79
C THR A 194 7.67 -0.57 -10.29
N ARG A 195 7.52 -1.61 -9.48
CA ARG A 195 6.54 -2.68 -9.68
C ARG A 195 5.20 -2.24 -9.07
N VAL A 196 4.14 -2.23 -9.86
CA VAL A 196 2.78 -1.86 -9.45
C VAL A 196 1.95 -3.13 -9.37
N VAL A 197 1.40 -3.42 -8.20
CA VAL A 197 0.68 -4.67 -7.90
C VAL A 197 -0.75 -4.37 -7.49
N ASN A 198 -1.69 -4.95 -8.23
CA ASN A 198 -3.09 -5.01 -7.82
C ASN A 198 -3.26 -6.13 -6.80
N VAL A 199 -3.62 -5.76 -5.58
CA VAL A 199 -3.73 -6.70 -4.45
C VAL A 199 -5.06 -7.45 -4.44
N CYS A 200 -6.13 -6.98 -5.05
CA CYS A 200 -7.51 -7.51 -4.98
C CYS A 200 -7.58 -8.96 -4.47
N GLY A 201 -8.20 -9.18 -3.29
CA GLY A 201 -8.08 -10.37 -2.50
C GLY A 201 -6.88 -10.30 -1.55
N HIS A 202 -5.90 -11.18 -1.71
CA HIS A 202 -4.68 -11.18 -0.88
C HIS A 202 -3.43 -11.60 -1.66
N GLN A 203 -2.27 -11.18 -1.16
CA GLN A 203 -0.94 -11.52 -1.70
C GLN A 203 0.09 -11.56 -0.56
N ILE A 204 0.98 -12.54 -0.57
CA ILE A 204 2.22 -12.47 0.20
C ILE A 204 3.32 -11.96 -0.71
N LEU A 205 4.01 -10.92 -0.28
CA LEU A 205 5.03 -10.22 -1.04
C LEU A 205 6.32 -10.08 -0.22
N GLU A 206 7.44 -10.21 -0.88
CA GLU A 206 8.75 -9.86 -0.34
C GLU A 206 9.10 -8.43 -0.76
N VAL A 207 9.42 -7.60 0.21
CA VAL A 207 9.69 -6.16 0.03
C VAL A 207 11.15 -5.89 0.35
N PRO A 208 11.95 -5.39 -0.60
CA PRO A 208 13.34 -5.07 -0.35
C PRO A 208 13.47 -3.93 0.66
N GLU A 209 14.43 -4.03 1.57
CA GLU A 209 14.73 -2.97 2.53
C GLU A 209 15.03 -1.62 1.86
N PRO A 210 14.70 -0.48 2.52
CA PRO A 210 15.04 0.85 2.02
C PRO A 210 16.56 1.04 1.89
N GLU A 211 17.00 1.78 0.87
CA GLU A 211 18.43 2.01 0.58
C GLU A 211 19.25 2.55 1.76
N THR A 212 18.65 3.27 2.71
CA THR A 212 19.34 3.82 3.89
C THR A 212 19.70 2.78 4.96
N ALA A 213 19.01 1.65 5.02
CA ALA A 213 19.37 0.56 5.93
C ALA A 213 20.62 -0.18 5.47
N ARG A 214 20.90 -0.18 4.16
CA ARG A 214 22.08 -0.84 3.57
C ARG A 214 23.42 -0.14 3.88
N GLY A 215 23.41 1.18 4.17
CA GLY A 215 24.61 1.98 4.39
C GLY A 215 25.26 1.87 5.77
N VAL A 216 24.53 1.39 6.79
CA VAL A 216 25.02 1.38 8.18
C VAL A 216 25.69 0.05 8.58
N ALA A 217 25.37 -1.04 7.88
CA ALA A 217 25.94 -2.36 8.18
C ALA A 217 27.35 -2.59 7.59
N GLY A 218 27.81 -1.74 6.65
CA GLY A 218 29.06 -1.91 5.90
C GLY A 218 30.33 -1.28 6.49
N SER A 219 30.27 -0.52 7.61
CA SER A 219 31.43 0.25 8.10
C SER A 219 31.99 -0.20 9.45
N LYS A 220 31.74 -1.42 9.89
CA LYS A 220 32.37 -1.99 11.10
C LYS A 220 33.18 -3.25 10.75
N SER A 221 34.18 -3.11 9.92
CA SER A 221 35.30 -4.07 9.88
C SER A 221 36.56 -3.36 9.40
N GLY A 222 37.29 -2.81 10.33
CA GLY A 222 38.58 -2.21 10.06
C GLY A 222 39.13 -1.43 11.26
N LEU A 223 39.62 -2.12 12.26
CA LEU A 223 40.78 -1.78 13.12
C LEU A 223 41.18 -3.02 13.92
#